data_424fdce25bd6beb47679b4e9404a68b5
#
_entry.id   424fdce25bd6beb47679b4e9404a68b5
#
_cell.length_a   1.000
_cell.length_b   1.000
_cell.length_c   1.000
_cell.angle_alpha   90.00
_cell.angle_beta   90.00
_cell.angle_gamma   90.00
#
_symmetry.space_group_name_H-M   'P 1'
#
loop_
_entity.id
_entity.type
_entity.pdbx_description
1 polymer ?
#
loop_
_entity_poly.entity_id
_entity_poly.type
_entity_poly.pdbx_seq_one_letter_code
_entity_poly.pdbx_strand_id
1 'polypeptide(L)'
;NDGMAEGAISALNDKGYNLGTDDCKTIPVFGVDATDAAKQLIKDGKMTGTIKQDAEGMAACIADLTKNAGSGQDVMAGTDSYNISENVKNKIYIPYAMYTGEE
;
A
#
# COMPACT_ATOMS: atom_id res chain seq x y z
N ASN A 1 4.60 -5.63 6.74
CA ASN A 1 3.28 -5.02 6.54
C ASN A 1 2.89 -4.14 7.72
N ASP A 2 1.74 -3.48 7.63
CA ASP A 2 1.27 -2.57 8.67
C ASP A 2 1.06 -3.25 10.02
N GLY A 3 0.54 -4.47 10.05
CA GLY A 3 0.33 -5.20 11.30
C GLY A 3 1.64 -5.43 12.08
N MET A 4 2.73 -5.74 11.38
CA MET A 4 4.05 -5.85 12.01
C MET A 4 4.56 -4.48 12.49
N ALA A 5 4.34 -3.44 11.71
CA ALA A 5 4.71 -2.07 12.09
C ALA A 5 3.94 -1.60 13.34
N GLU A 6 2.65 -1.90 13.42
CA GLU A 6 1.82 -1.62 14.62
C GLU A 6 2.38 -2.31 15.86
N GLY A 7 2.77 -3.58 15.74
CA GLY A 7 3.42 -4.32 16.83
C GLY A 7 4.74 -3.69 17.26
N ALA A 8 5.56 -3.26 16.31
CA ALA A 8 6.82 -2.56 16.60
C ALA A 8 6.57 -1.23 17.33
N ILE A 9 5.56 -0.45 16.90
CA ILE A 9 5.19 0.81 17.56
C ILE A 9 4.68 0.56 18.97
N SER A 10 3.89 -0.47 19.18
CA SER A 10 3.43 -0.85 20.53
C SER A 10 4.61 -1.11 21.46
N ALA A 11 5.60 -1.89 21.01
CA ALA A 11 6.81 -2.17 21.78
C ALA A 11 7.63 -0.89 22.04
N LEU A 12 7.72 0.02 21.06
CA LEU A 12 8.39 1.30 21.22
C LEU A 12 7.67 2.20 22.23
N ASN A 13 6.33 2.23 22.19
CA ASN A 13 5.52 2.98 23.17
C ASN A 13 5.79 2.50 24.60
N ASP A 14 5.92 1.20 24.84
CA ASP A 14 6.25 0.64 26.16
C ASP A 14 7.60 1.12 26.69
N LYS A 15 8.50 1.56 25.80
CA LYS A 15 9.82 2.10 26.14
C LYS A 15 9.87 3.64 26.11
N GLY A 16 8.74 4.31 25.90
CA GLY A 16 8.64 5.76 25.87
C GLY A 16 8.95 6.41 24.52
N TYR A 17 9.07 5.63 23.45
CA TYR A 17 9.27 6.12 22.09
C TYR A 17 7.96 6.16 21.31
N ASN A 18 7.92 6.95 20.26
CA ASN A 18 6.81 7.01 19.30
C ASN A 18 5.43 7.25 19.94
N LEU A 19 5.38 8.12 20.93
CA LEU A 19 4.14 8.45 21.65
C LEU A 19 3.29 9.51 20.93
N GLY A 20 3.84 10.13 19.88
CA GLY A 20 3.14 11.17 19.13
C GLY A 20 3.15 12.54 19.85
N THR A 21 4.02 12.73 20.83
CA THR A 21 4.18 13.97 21.59
C THR A 21 5.51 14.63 21.27
N ASP A 22 5.62 15.95 21.45
CA ASP A 22 6.82 16.74 21.12
C ASP A 22 8.01 16.42 22.00
N ASP A 23 7.78 15.89 23.20
CA ASP A 23 8.81 15.59 24.20
C ASP A 23 9.33 14.16 24.14
N CYS A 24 8.86 13.36 23.21
CA CYS A 24 9.33 11.99 23.03
C CYS A 24 10.15 11.84 21.74
N LYS A 25 11.11 10.91 21.77
CA LYS A 25 11.87 10.53 20.59
C LYS A 25 11.03 9.61 19.72
N THR A 26 10.96 9.92 18.42
CA THR A 26 10.28 9.09 17.43
C THR A 26 11.31 8.38 16.57
N ILE A 27 11.23 7.06 16.56
CA ILE A 27 12.03 6.20 15.68
C ILE A 27 11.22 5.97 14.40
N PRO A 28 11.78 6.23 13.22
CA PRO A 28 11.07 6.00 11.97
C PRO A 28 10.61 4.55 11.82
N VAL A 29 9.30 4.36 11.62
CA VAL A 29 8.69 3.05 11.36
C VAL A 29 7.84 3.14 10.12
N PHE A 30 8.00 2.19 9.22
CA PHE A 30 7.29 2.11 7.95
C PHE A 30 6.57 0.77 7.84
N GLY A 31 5.43 0.79 7.17
CA GLY A 31 4.64 -0.39 6.88
C GLY A 31 4.30 -0.54 5.40
N VAL A 32 3.47 -1.50 5.09
CA VAL A 32 2.88 -1.73 3.77
C VAL A 32 1.44 -2.15 3.98
N ASP A 33 0.54 -1.66 3.20
CA ASP A 33 -0.88 -1.93 2.98
C ASP A 33 -1.77 -0.70 3.17
N ALA A 34 -1.34 0.31 3.91
CA ALA A 34 -2.12 1.53 4.22
C ALA A 34 -3.47 1.18 4.88
N THR A 35 -3.42 0.34 5.91
CA THR A 35 -4.60 0.02 6.74
C THR A 35 -5.09 1.26 7.47
N ASP A 36 -6.36 1.29 7.85
CA ASP A 36 -6.93 2.41 8.60
C ASP A 36 -6.20 2.63 9.93
N ALA A 37 -5.81 1.55 10.61
CA ALA A 37 -5.03 1.62 11.84
C ALA A 37 -3.65 2.28 11.61
N ALA A 38 -2.92 1.88 10.56
CA ALA A 38 -1.64 2.48 10.22
C ALA A 38 -1.79 3.95 9.85
N LYS A 39 -2.80 4.31 9.07
CA LYS A 39 -3.10 5.71 8.73
C LYS A 39 -3.36 6.54 9.97
N GLN A 40 -4.06 5.99 10.95
CA GLN A 40 -4.30 6.70 12.22
C GLN A 40 -2.99 6.89 13.00
N LEU A 41 -2.14 5.87 13.09
CA LEU A 41 -0.82 5.98 13.74
C LEU A 41 0.08 7.02 13.07
N ILE A 42 -0.02 7.17 11.75
CA ILE A 42 0.72 8.20 11.00
C ILE A 42 0.17 9.59 11.35
N LYS A 43 -1.15 9.77 11.37
CA LYS A 43 -1.79 11.03 11.76
C LYS A 43 -1.46 11.42 13.20
N ASP A 44 -1.33 10.45 14.09
CA ASP A 44 -0.99 10.66 15.50
C ASP A 44 0.52 10.91 15.72
N GLY A 45 1.33 10.90 14.67
CA GLY A 45 2.77 11.11 14.78
C GLY A 45 3.55 9.93 15.37
N LYS A 46 2.96 8.75 15.43
CA LYS A 46 3.56 7.53 15.99
C LYS A 46 4.25 6.67 14.93
N MET A 47 3.77 6.69 13.72
CA MET A 47 4.28 5.97 12.55
C MET A 47 4.68 6.96 11.47
N THR A 48 5.76 6.67 10.75
CA THR A 48 6.31 7.60 9.75
C THR A 48 5.57 7.54 8.42
N GLY A 49 5.25 6.35 7.95
CA GLY A 49 4.57 6.17 6.68
C GLY A 49 4.26 4.72 6.37
N THR A 50 3.47 4.54 5.34
CA THR A 50 3.16 3.21 4.82
C THR A 50 3.09 3.26 3.29
N ILE A 51 3.09 2.10 2.66
CA ILE A 51 2.93 1.96 1.22
C ILE A 51 1.52 1.49 0.92
N LYS A 52 0.80 2.28 0.14
CA LYS A 52 -0.54 1.95 -0.32
C LYS A 52 -0.44 1.05 -1.55
N GLN A 53 -1.09 -0.09 -1.51
CA GLN A 53 -1.37 -0.91 -2.68
C GLN A 53 -2.68 -0.40 -3.30
N ASP A 54 -2.70 -0.21 -4.62
CA ASP A 54 -3.89 0.26 -5.32
C ASP A 54 -4.87 -0.88 -5.57
N ALA A 55 -5.66 -1.21 -4.55
CA ALA A 55 -6.64 -2.28 -4.59
C ALA A 55 -7.73 -2.03 -5.65
N GLU A 56 -8.13 -0.77 -5.83
CA GLU A 56 -9.13 -0.41 -6.84
C GLU A 56 -8.57 -0.59 -8.25
N GLY A 57 -7.35 -0.13 -8.49
CA GLY A 57 -6.66 -0.34 -9.77
C GLY A 57 -6.43 -1.81 -10.07
N MET A 58 -6.05 -2.61 -9.08
CA MET A 58 -5.92 -4.06 -9.25
C MET A 58 -7.27 -4.71 -9.58
N ALA A 59 -8.33 -4.36 -8.88
CA ALA A 59 -9.67 -4.89 -9.13
C ALA A 59 -10.18 -4.52 -10.52
N ALA A 60 -10.01 -3.27 -10.94
CA ALA A 60 -10.39 -2.80 -12.27
C ALA A 60 -9.62 -3.56 -13.37
N CYS A 61 -8.32 -3.71 -13.21
CA CYS A 61 -7.49 -4.46 -14.14
C CYS A 61 -7.92 -5.92 -14.25
N ILE A 62 -8.16 -6.60 -13.13
CA ILE A 62 -8.65 -7.99 -13.09
C ILE A 62 -10.01 -8.10 -13.80
N ALA A 63 -10.91 -7.15 -13.58
CA ALA A 63 -12.21 -7.13 -14.23
C ALA A 63 -12.07 -7.03 -15.77
N ASP A 64 -11.19 -6.15 -16.26
CA ASP A 64 -10.93 -6.01 -17.69
C ASP A 64 -10.35 -7.30 -18.30
N LEU A 65 -9.37 -7.91 -17.66
CA LEU A 65 -8.77 -9.15 -18.11
C LEU A 65 -9.77 -10.31 -18.11
N THR A 66 -10.60 -10.39 -17.09
CA THR A 66 -11.67 -11.42 -16.99
C THR A 66 -12.71 -11.25 -18.08
N LYS A 67 -13.12 -10.02 -18.38
CA LYS A 67 -14.03 -9.70 -19.46
C LYS A 67 -13.45 -10.10 -20.81
N ASN A 68 -12.20 -9.80 -21.07
CA ASN A 68 -11.50 -10.19 -22.29
C ASN A 68 -11.48 -11.71 -22.44
N ALA A 69 -11.09 -12.44 -21.40
CA ALA A 69 -11.04 -13.88 -21.41
C ALA A 69 -12.44 -14.50 -21.64
N GLY A 70 -13.47 -13.98 -21.00
CA GLY A 70 -14.86 -14.46 -21.13
C GLY A 70 -15.49 -14.18 -22.47
N SER A 71 -15.04 -13.16 -23.21
CA SER A 71 -15.54 -12.82 -24.55
C SER A 71 -14.73 -13.45 -25.70
N GLY A 72 -13.70 -14.23 -25.39
CA GLY A 72 -12.84 -14.86 -26.39
C GLY A 72 -11.84 -13.90 -27.03
N GLN A 73 -11.68 -12.70 -26.52
CA GLN A 73 -10.65 -11.76 -26.95
C GLN A 73 -9.28 -12.11 -26.37
N ASP A 74 -8.21 -11.52 -26.93
CA ASP A 74 -6.91 -11.56 -26.28
C ASP A 74 -7.04 -10.97 -24.86
N VAL A 75 -6.51 -11.68 -23.87
CA VAL A 75 -6.62 -11.29 -22.47
C VAL A 75 -6.05 -9.87 -22.23
N MET A 76 -5.05 -9.47 -23.01
CA MET A 76 -4.41 -8.16 -22.91
C MET A 76 -5.07 -7.07 -23.78
N ALA A 77 -6.20 -7.35 -24.44
CA ALA A 77 -6.89 -6.37 -25.27
C ALA A 77 -7.31 -5.13 -24.45
N GLY A 78 -7.01 -3.94 -24.96
CA GLY A 78 -7.38 -2.67 -24.33
C GLY A 78 -6.61 -2.31 -23.04
N THR A 79 -5.47 -2.97 -22.78
CA THR A 79 -4.69 -2.76 -21.57
C THR A 79 -3.48 -1.82 -21.75
N ASP A 80 -3.42 -1.09 -22.86
CA ASP A 80 -2.26 -0.23 -23.20
C ASP A 80 -2.00 0.90 -22.20
N SER A 81 -3.01 1.30 -21.41
CA SER A 81 -2.87 2.30 -20.36
C SER A 81 -2.19 1.78 -19.09
N TYR A 82 -2.07 0.46 -18.94
CA TYR A 82 -1.41 -0.15 -17.78
C TYR A 82 0.10 -0.33 -18.02
N ASN A 83 0.83 -0.53 -16.92
CA ASN A 83 2.26 -0.87 -16.97
C ASN A 83 2.44 -2.35 -17.29
N ILE A 84 2.60 -2.68 -18.57
CA ILE A 84 2.74 -4.05 -19.05
C ILE A 84 4.21 -4.49 -18.94
N SER A 85 4.44 -5.71 -18.43
CA SER A 85 5.78 -6.29 -18.38
C SER A 85 6.30 -6.58 -19.79
N GLU A 86 7.52 -6.15 -20.07
CA GLU A 86 8.22 -6.47 -21.32
C GLU A 86 8.81 -7.88 -21.33
N ASN A 87 9.06 -8.44 -20.14
CA ASN A 87 9.80 -9.69 -19.98
C ASN A 87 8.90 -10.90 -19.64
N VAL A 88 7.68 -10.64 -19.17
CA VAL A 88 6.75 -11.70 -18.76
C VAL A 88 5.42 -11.49 -19.46
N LYS A 89 5.02 -12.49 -20.26
CA LYS A 89 3.77 -12.45 -21.00
C LYS A 89 2.56 -12.37 -20.04
N ASN A 90 1.58 -11.54 -20.41
CA ASN A 90 0.33 -11.36 -19.68
C ASN A 90 0.52 -10.90 -18.22
N LYS A 91 1.55 -10.10 -17.96
CA LYS A 91 1.81 -9.52 -16.64
C LYS A 91 1.67 -8.00 -16.68
N ILE A 92 0.86 -7.48 -15.77
CA ILE A 92 0.62 -6.05 -15.58
C ILE A 92 1.08 -5.67 -14.17
N TYR A 93 1.75 -4.52 -14.05
CA TYR A 93 2.12 -3.94 -12.77
C TYR A 93 1.13 -2.83 -12.41
N ILE A 94 0.58 -2.90 -11.22
CA ILE A 94 -0.18 -1.80 -10.63
C ILE A 94 0.74 -1.09 -9.65
N PRO A 95 1.07 0.20 -9.84
CA PRO A 95 2.05 0.89 -9.02
C PRO A 95 1.59 1.07 -7.58
N TYR A 96 2.55 1.05 -6.67
CA TYR A 96 2.34 1.42 -5.29
C TYR A 96 2.45 2.94 -5.10
N ALA A 97 1.87 3.45 -4.01
CA ALA A 97 1.98 4.84 -3.62
C ALA A 97 2.39 4.96 -2.15
N MET A 98 3.13 6.02 -1.82
CA MET A 98 3.45 6.34 -0.44
C MET A 98 2.25 7.00 0.24
N TYR A 99 2.07 6.73 1.52
CA TYR A 99 1.14 7.45 2.39
C TYR A 99 1.89 7.91 3.65
N THR A 100 1.92 9.22 3.86
CA THR A 100 2.63 9.87 4.97
C THR A 100 1.73 10.81 5.77
N GLY A 101 0.42 10.64 5.65
CA GLY A 101 -0.58 11.44 6.39
C GLY A 101 -1.48 12.30 5.51
N GLU A 102 -1.15 12.45 4.24
CA GLU A 102 -1.93 13.20 3.25
C GLU A 102 -2.46 12.23 2.18
N GLU A 103 -3.70 12.41 1.85
CA GLU A 103 -4.37 11.66 0.78
C GLU A 103 -4.90 12.61 -0.28
#